data_e3e93bf4743719cf262ad05eedc996fa
#
_entry.id   e3e93bf4743719cf262ad05eedc996fa
#
_cell.length_a   1.000
_cell.length_b   1.000
_cell.length_c   1.000
_cell.angle_alpha   90.00
_cell.angle_beta   90.00
_cell.angle_gamma   90.00
#
_symmetry.space_group_name_H-M   'P 1'
#
loop_
_entity.id
_entity.type
_entity.pdbx_description
1 polymer ?
#
loop_
_entity_poly.entity_id
_entity_poly.type
_entity_poly.pdbx_seq_one_letter_code
_entity_poly.pdbx_strand_id
1 'polypeptide(L)'
;DLERLGDQAVNIAESAAQLTGNPVLKSIPELFAMKEAALKMLKDALYAFTREDYELSRQVCDADNIVDEYNRNIYKHLVKLIRENPLQIDLYLHILRIAKNLERIGDLSTNIAENTIFLAQGKVIKHNIDKKSE
;
A
#
# COMPACT_ATOMS: atom_id res chain seq x y z
N ASP A 1 -7.90 -4.49 -11.18
CA ASP A 1 -7.07 -4.26 -9.97
C ASP A 1 -5.87 -5.20 -9.89
N LEU A 2 -6.02 -6.49 -10.28
CA LEU A 2 -4.88 -7.42 -10.32
C LEU A 2 -3.83 -6.98 -11.35
N GLU A 3 -4.25 -6.43 -12.48
CA GLU A 3 -3.37 -5.89 -13.50
C GLU A 3 -2.58 -4.68 -12.95
N ARG A 4 -3.24 -3.79 -12.23
CA ARG A 4 -2.58 -2.65 -11.58
C ARG A 4 -1.58 -3.11 -10.53
N LEU A 5 -1.94 -4.13 -9.74
CA LEU A 5 -1.02 -4.70 -8.75
C LEU A 5 0.22 -5.26 -9.42
N GLY A 6 0.07 -5.95 -10.56
CA GLY A 6 1.19 -6.43 -11.36
C GLY A 6 2.08 -5.30 -11.86
N ASP A 7 1.49 -4.20 -12.32
CA ASP A 7 2.23 -3.02 -12.77
C ASP A 7 3.05 -2.40 -11.63
N GLN A 8 2.48 -2.26 -10.43
CA GLN A 8 3.23 -1.77 -9.29
C GLN A 8 4.38 -2.70 -8.90
N ALA A 9 4.16 -4.00 -8.92
CA ALA A 9 5.20 -4.97 -8.62
C ALA A 9 6.38 -4.88 -9.59
N VAL A 10 6.09 -4.75 -10.89
CA VAL A 10 7.12 -4.55 -11.93
C VAL A 10 7.88 -3.25 -11.70
N ASN A 11 7.18 -2.16 -11.44
CA ASN A 11 7.81 -0.85 -11.19
C ASN A 11 8.74 -0.88 -9.99
N ILE A 12 8.33 -1.56 -8.90
CA ILE A 12 9.16 -1.72 -7.71
C ILE A 12 10.40 -2.55 -8.04
N ALA A 13 10.24 -3.66 -8.75
CA ALA A 13 11.34 -4.54 -9.13
C ALA A 13 12.37 -3.82 -10.01
N GLU A 14 11.92 -3.05 -11.00
CA GLU A 14 12.80 -2.27 -11.88
C GLU A 14 13.63 -1.26 -11.08
N SER A 15 12.99 -0.50 -10.20
CA SER A 15 13.70 0.48 -9.38
C SER A 15 14.61 -0.16 -8.33
N ALA A 16 14.17 -1.27 -7.72
CA ALA A 16 14.99 -2.02 -6.77
C ALA A 16 16.24 -2.59 -7.43
N ALA A 17 16.16 -3.05 -8.68
CA ALA A 17 17.31 -3.55 -9.43
C ALA A 17 18.40 -2.48 -9.59
N GLN A 18 18.01 -1.22 -9.75
CA GLN A 18 18.95 -0.09 -9.84
C GLN A 18 19.65 0.21 -8.49
N LEU A 19 19.08 -0.25 -7.39
CA LEU A 19 19.57 0.03 -6.04
C LEU A 19 20.29 -1.17 -5.41
N THR A 20 20.30 -2.32 -6.07
CA THR A 20 20.90 -3.55 -5.55
C THR A 20 22.37 -3.34 -5.18
N GLY A 21 22.71 -3.68 -3.94
CA GLY A 21 24.06 -3.53 -3.42
C GLY A 21 24.49 -2.09 -3.10
N ASN A 22 23.61 -1.11 -3.33
CA ASN A 22 23.94 0.29 -3.03
C ASN A 22 23.63 0.61 -1.57
N PRO A 23 24.59 1.19 -0.82
CA PRO A 23 24.38 1.53 0.59
C PRO A 23 23.31 2.63 0.82
N VAL A 24 22.83 3.30 -0.22
CA VAL A 24 21.79 4.34 -0.11
C VAL A 24 20.50 3.80 0.53
N LEU A 25 20.18 2.54 0.34
CA LEU A 25 19.00 1.91 0.95
C LEU A 25 19.06 1.91 2.47
N LYS A 26 20.25 1.84 3.06
CA LYS A 26 20.44 1.87 4.51
C LYS A 26 20.17 3.24 5.10
N SER A 27 20.23 4.30 4.29
CA SER A 27 19.98 5.67 4.76
C SER A 27 18.47 5.98 4.87
N ILE A 28 17.60 5.10 4.38
CA ILE A 28 16.15 5.29 4.41
C ILE A 28 15.45 4.02 4.94
N PRO A 29 15.58 3.75 6.26
CA PRO A 29 14.96 2.57 6.87
C PRO A 29 13.44 2.60 6.81
N GLU A 30 12.82 3.78 6.70
CA GLU A 30 11.36 3.94 6.57
C GLU A 30 10.81 3.25 5.32
N LEU A 31 11.63 3.07 4.28
CA LEU A 31 11.19 2.38 3.05
C LEU A 31 10.85 0.92 3.33
N PHE A 32 11.67 0.23 4.13
CA PHE A 32 11.40 -1.15 4.52
C PHE A 32 10.16 -1.26 5.40
N ALA A 33 9.99 -0.33 6.35
CA ALA A 33 8.80 -0.28 7.20
C ALA A 33 7.55 -0.03 6.37
N MET A 34 7.61 0.86 5.40
CA MET A 34 6.51 1.11 4.46
C MET A 34 6.16 -0.12 3.63
N LYS A 35 7.18 -0.83 3.13
CA LYS A 35 6.99 -2.09 2.40
C LYS A 35 6.23 -3.11 3.24
N GLU A 36 6.66 -3.33 4.47
CA GLU A 36 6.00 -4.27 5.37
C GLU A 36 4.54 -3.87 5.62
N ALA A 37 4.29 -2.59 5.88
CA ALA A 37 2.95 -2.08 6.11
C ALA A 37 2.03 -2.24 4.89
N ALA A 38 2.51 -1.90 3.70
CA ALA A 38 1.74 -2.01 2.46
C ALA A 38 1.42 -3.47 2.11
N LEU A 39 2.39 -4.37 2.25
CA LEU A 39 2.18 -5.80 1.98
C LEU A 39 1.23 -6.43 2.99
N LYS A 40 1.30 -6.02 4.25
CA LYS A 40 0.33 -6.46 5.26
C LYS A 40 -1.08 -6.03 4.90
N MET A 41 -1.27 -4.78 4.49
CA MET A 41 -2.57 -4.29 4.02
C MET A 41 -3.12 -5.15 2.88
N LEU A 42 -2.30 -5.44 1.88
CA LEU A 42 -2.71 -6.25 0.74
C LEU A 42 -3.12 -7.66 1.16
N LYS A 43 -2.28 -8.31 1.96
CA LYS A 43 -2.54 -9.67 2.46
C LYS A 43 -3.84 -9.72 3.24
N ASP A 44 -4.03 -8.77 4.15
CA ASP A 44 -5.23 -8.70 5.00
C ASP A 44 -6.48 -8.38 4.17
N ALA A 45 -6.37 -7.51 3.17
CA ALA A 45 -7.48 -7.18 2.28
C ALA A 45 -7.95 -8.39 1.46
N LEU A 46 -7.00 -9.14 0.90
CA LEU A 46 -7.32 -10.36 0.13
C LEU A 46 -7.92 -11.44 1.02
N TYR A 47 -7.37 -11.64 2.21
CA TYR A 47 -7.90 -12.59 3.19
C TYR A 47 -9.32 -12.21 3.62
N ALA A 48 -9.54 -10.94 3.93
CA ALA A 48 -10.85 -10.43 4.32
C ALA A 48 -11.87 -10.57 3.20
N PHE A 49 -11.46 -10.35 1.96
CA PHE A 49 -12.33 -10.50 0.79
C PHE A 49 -12.81 -11.95 0.65
N THR A 50 -11.90 -12.93 0.76
CA THR A 50 -12.26 -14.35 0.61
C THR A 50 -13.14 -14.86 1.74
N ARG A 51 -13.05 -14.28 2.93
CA ARG A 51 -13.82 -14.69 4.11
C ARG A 51 -14.96 -13.75 4.46
N GLU A 52 -15.14 -12.70 3.68
CA GLU A 52 -16.16 -11.67 3.95
C GLU A 52 -16.01 -11.08 5.37
N ASP A 53 -14.75 -10.88 5.78
CA ASP A 53 -14.41 -10.39 7.12
C ASP A 53 -14.49 -8.86 7.16
N TYR A 54 -15.60 -8.35 7.69
CA TYR A 54 -15.87 -6.92 7.82
C TYR A 54 -14.88 -6.22 8.74
N GLU A 55 -14.58 -6.81 9.89
CA GLU A 55 -13.70 -6.18 10.89
C GLU A 55 -12.27 -6.06 10.37
N LEU A 56 -11.74 -7.11 9.74
CA LEU A 56 -10.42 -7.08 9.15
C LEU A 56 -10.35 -6.05 8.02
N SER A 57 -11.41 -5.93 7.22
CA SER A 57 -11.50 -4.91 6.16
C SER A 57 -11.42 -3.49 6.73
N ARG A 58 -12.08 -3.23 7.85
CA ARG A 58 -11.98 -1.93 8.53
C ARG A 58 -10.56 -1.65 9.01
N GLN A 59 -9.88 -2.66 9.55
CA GLN A 59 -8.49 -2.53 9.98
C GLN A 59 -7.57 -2.18 8.80
N VAL A 60 -7.81 -2.75 7.62
CA VAL A 60 -7.06 -2.40 6.40
C VAL A 60 -7.26 -0.92 6.06
N CYS A 61 -8.50 -0.44 6.08
CA CYS A 61 -8.78 0.98 5.81
C CYS A 61 -8.09 1.90 6.82
N ASP A 62 -8.08 1.54 8.10
CA ASP A 62 -7.42 2.32 9.13
C ASP A 62 -5.89 2.34 8.96
N ALA A 63 -5.31 1.25 8.46
CA ALA A 63 -3.88 1.13 8.24
C ALA A 63 -3.35 2.02 7.12
N ASP A 64 -4.20 2.54 6.24
CA ASP A 64 -3.80 3.40 5.12
C ASP A 64 -3.08 4.66 5.61
N ASN A 65 -3.49 5.21 6.74
CA ASN A 65 -2.85 6.38 7.35
C ASN A 65 -1.37 6.13 7.69
N ILE A 66 -1.02 4.91 8.06
CA ILE A 66 0.36 4.54 8.41
C ILE A 66 1.24 4.57 7.14
N VAL A 67 0.74 3.98 6.05
CA VAL A 67 1.45 3.97 4.76
C VAL A 67 1.62 5.40 4.23
N ASP A 68 0.57 6.22 4.31
CA ASP A 68 0.64 7.62 3.90
C ASP A 68 1.66 8.42 4.71
N GLU A 69 1.75 8.18 6.01
CA GLU A 69 2.72 8.84 6.87
C GLU A 69 4.15 8.46 6.50
N TYR A 70 4.42 7.17 6.26
CA TYR A 70 5.72 6.72 5.76
C TYR A 70 6.07 7.41 4.45
N ASN A 71 5.12 7.50 3.53
CA ASN A 71 5.35 8.15 2.23
C ASN A 71 5.75 9.62 2.40
N ARG A 72 5.04 10.37 3.26
CA ARG A 72 5.37 11.77 3.56
C ARG A 72 6.77 11.91 4.17
N ASN A 73 7.12 11.05 5.11
CA ASN A 73 8.40 11.09 5.79
C ASN A 73 9.56 10.74 4.84
N ILE A 74 9.36 9.73 3.99
CA ILE A 74 10.34 9.37 2.96
C ILE A 74 10.56 10.52 2.00
N TYR A 75 9.50 11.18 1.54
CA TYR A 75 9.60 12.32 0.64
C TYR A 75 10.44 13.44 1.27
N LYS A 76 10.17 13.82 2.51
CA LYS A 76 10.92 14.85 3.22
C LYS A 76 12.40 14.48 3.37
N HIS A 77 12.67 13.23 3.71
CA HIS A 77 14.03 12.71 3.88
C HIS A 77 14.78 12.72 2.54
N LEU A 78 14.12 12.32 1.46
CA LEU A 78 14.71 12.34 0.12
C LEU A 78 15.05 13.75 -0.34
N VAL A 79 14.18 14.73 -0.10
CA VAL A 79 14.46 16.13 -0.45
C VAL A 79 15.74 16.60 0.24
N LYS A 80 15.91 16.28 1.53
CA LYS A 80 17.12 16.62 2.29
C LYS A 80 18.35 15.95 1.70
N LEU A 81 18.28 14.64 1.40
CA LEU A 81 19.40 13.89 0.85
C LEU A 81 19.80 14.38 -0.55
N ILE A 82 18.83 14.74 -1.38
CA ILE A 82 19.10 15.30 -2.71
C ILE A 82 19.83 16.64 -2.60
N ARG A 83 19.43 17.49 -1.67
CA ARG A 83 20.12 18.78 -1.42
C ARG A 83 21.56 18.58 -0.95
N GLU A 84 21.81 17.58 -0.13
CA GLU A 84 23.14 17.27 0.39
C GLU A 84 24.04 16.57 -0.64
N ASN A 85 23.45 15.74 -1.50
CA ASN A 85 24.15 14.91 -2.48
C ASN A 85 23.46 14.95 -3.85
N PRO A 86 23.46 16.10 -4.54
CA PRO A 86 22.70 16.24 -5.79
C PRO A 86 23.18 15.33 -6.92
N LEU A 87 24.44 14.88 -6.87
CA LEU A 87 24.98 13.98 -7.91
C LEU A 87 24.40 12.56 -7.85
N GLN A 88 23.74 12.20 -6.72
CA GLN A 88 23.10 10.90 -6.55
C GLN A 88 21.57 10.96 -6.75
N ILE A 89 21.09 12.01 -7.36
CA ILE A 89 19.64 12.24 -7.55
C ILE A 89 18.95 11.06 -8.22
N ASP A 90 19.59 10.38 -9.18
CA ASP A 90 18.98 9.25 -9.87
C ASP A 90 18.64 8.10 -8.91
N LEU A 91 19.53 7.83 -7.93
CA LEU A 91 19.28 6.80 -6.92
C LEU A 91 18.11 7.19 -6.02
N TYR A 92 18.03 8.43 -5.60
CA TYR A 92 16.95 8.92 -4.74
C TYR A 92 15.60 8.91 -5.47
N LEU A 93 15.58 9.16 -6.79
CA LEU A 93 14.38 9.08 -7.60
C LEU A 93 13.87 7.63 -7.72
N HIS A 94 14.76 6.65 -7.75
CA HIS A 94 14.35 5.24 -7.70
C HIS A 94 13.69 4.88 -6.37
N ILE A 95 14.20 5.41 -5.26
CA ILE A 95 13.58 5.23 -3.94
C ILE A 95 12.20 5.87 -3.91
N LEU A 96 12.07 7.08 -4.45
CA LEU A 96 10.78 7.77 -4.55
C LEU A 96 9.76 6.95 -5.35
N ARG A 97 10.20 6.37 -6.47
CA ARG A 97 9.34 5.52 -7.31
C ARG A 97 8.86 4.29 -6.56
N ILE A 98 9.73 3.63 -5.78
CA ILE A 98 9.35 2.48 -4.94
C ILE A 98 8.29 2.92 -3.93
N ALA A 99 8.51 4.02 -3.21
CA ALA A 99 7.56 4.52 -2.23
C ALA A 99 6.20 4.84 -2.86
N LYS A 100 6.18 5.47 -4.01
CA LYS A 100 4.95 5.76 -4.76
C LYS A 100 4.17 4.51 -5.12
N ASN A 101 4.87 3.47 -5.56
CA ASN A 101 4.21 2.21 -5.94
C ASN A 101 3.73 1.44 -4.70
N LEU A 102 4.43 1.53 -3.58
CA LEU A 102 3.95 0.98 -2.30
C LEU A 102 2.68 1.69 -1.83
N GLU A 103 2.61 3.01 -1.96
CA GLU A 103 1.40 3.78 -1.65
C GLU A 103 0.21 3.30 -2.51
N ARG A 104 0.44 3.08 -3.80
CA ARG A 104 -0.59 2.56 -4.72
C ARG A 104 -1.06 1.17 -4.35
N ILE A 105 -0.16 0.31 -3.85
CA ILE A 105 -0.56 -1.01 -3.30
C ILE A 105 -1.46 -0.83 -2.08
N GLY A 106 -1.15 0.11 -1.20
CA GLY A 106 -2.01 0.48 -0.08
C GLY A 106 -3.39 0.94 -0.55
N ASP A 107 -3.46 1.80 -1.56
CA ASP A 107 -4.72 2.29 -2.12
C ASP A 107 -5.57 1.15 -2.72
N LEU A 108 -4.94 0.24 -3.45
CA LEU A 108 -5.62 -0.95 -3.98
C LEU A 108 -6.16 -1.84 -2.86
N SER A 109 -5.39 -2.01 -1.81
CA SER A 109 -5.79 -2.78 -0.62
C SER A 109 -7.01 -2.15 0.04
N THR A 110 -7.02 -0.83 0.19
CA THR A 110 -8.15 -0.07 0.72
C THR A 110 -9.39 -0.24 -0.17
N ASN A 111 -9.24 -0.17 -1.49
CA ASN A 111 -10.35 -0.37 -2.42
C ASN A 111 -10.96 -1.77 -2.28
N ILE A 112 -10.12 -2.81 -2.16
CA ILE A 112 -10.60 -4.18 -1.94
C ILE A 112 -11.35 -4.28 -0.60
N ALA A 113 -10.81 -3.69 0.45
CA ALA A 113 -11.43 -3.68 1.78
C ALA A 113 -12.77 -2.94 1.77
N GLU A 114 -12.86 -1.79 1.13
CA GLU A 114 -14.10 -1.02 0.99
C GLU A 114 -15.16 -1.82 0.25
N ASN A 115 -14.79 -2.52 -0.83
CA ASN A 115 -15.70 -3.38 -1.57
C ASN A 115 -16.21 -4.54 -0.70
N THR A 116 -15.34 -5.13 0.12
CA THR A 116 -15.73 -6.18 1.07
C THR A 116 -16.75 -5.65 2.08
N ILE A 117 -16.53 -4.46 2.63
CA ILE A 117 -17.45 -3.81 3.57
C ILE A 117 -18.79 -3.55 2.89
N PHE A 118 -18.76 -3.02 1.68
CA PHE A 118 -19.97 -2.72 0.91
C PHE A 118 -20.80 -3.98 0.63
N LEU A 119 -20.16 -5.08 0.21
CA LEU A 119 -20.82 -6.36 -0.03
C LEU A 119 -21.42 -6.95 1.25
N ALA A 120 -20.70 -6.84 2.38
CA ALA A 120 -21.19 -7.31 3.67
C ALA A 120 -22.44 -6.52 4.11
N GLN A 121 -22.44 -5.20 3.95
CA GLN A 121 -23.59 -4.34 4.25
C GLN A 121 -24.77 -4.64 3.32
N GLY A 122 -24.52 -4.86 2.05
CA GLY A 122 -25.55 -5.24 1.08
C GLY A 122 -26.25 -6.55 1.43
N LYS A 123 -25.49 -7.56 1.88
CA LYS A 123 -26.05 -8.83 2.34
C LYS A 123 -26.92 -8.68 3.56
N VAL A 124 -26.52 -7.86 4.53
CA VAL A 124 -27.32 -7.59 5.74
C VAL A 124 -28.64 -6.92 5.36
N ILE A 125 -28.64 -5.93 4.49
CA ILE A 125 -29.83 -5.24 4.03
C ILE A 125 -30.78 -6.22 3.31
N LYS A 126 -30.25 -7.03 2.41
CA LYS A 126 -31.01 -8.04 1.67
C LYS A 126 -31.67 -9.06 2.62
N HIS A 127 -30.92 -9.53 3.61
CA HIS A 127 -31.44 -10.47 4.61
C HIS A 127 -32.60 -9.87 5.41
N ASN A 128 -32.49 -8.60 5.80
CA ASN A 128 -33.55 -7.90 6.53
C ASN A 128 -34.80 -7.71 5.67
N ILE A 129 -34.64 -7.44 4.38
CA ILE A 129 -35.78 -7.35 3.43
C ILE A 129 -36.47 -8.70 3.30
N ASP A 130 -35.74 -9.79 3.12
CA ASP A 130 -36.30 -11.14 3.00
C ASP A 130 -37.06 -11.55 4.26
N LYS A 131 -36.55 -11.19 5.46
CA LYS A 131 -37.27 -11.42 6.72
C LYS A 131 -38.58 -10.65 6.83
N LYS A 132 -38.65 -9.45 6.28
CA LYS A 132 -39.87 -8.63 6.31
C LYS A 132 -40.94 -9.13 5.34
N SER A 133 -40.57 -9.90 4.31
CA SER A 133 -41.50 -10.46 3.34
C SER A 133 -42.06 -11.82 3.76
N GLU A 134 -41.55 -12.42 4.83
CA GLU A 134 -42.09 -13.60 5.49
C GLU A 134 -43.17 -13.22 6.50
#